data_bb4c730025567a36c84ca3d47b5022dc
#
_entry.id   bb4c730025567a36c84ca3d47b5022dc
#
_cell.length_a   1.000
_cell.length_b   1.000
_cell.length_c   1.000
_cell.angle_alpha   90.00
_cell.angle_beta   90.00
_cell.angle_gamma   90.00
#
_symmetry.space_group_name_H-M   'P 1'
#
loop_
_entity.id
_entity.type
_entity.pdbx_description
1 polymer ?
#
loop_
_entity_poly.entity_id
_entity_poly.type
_entity_poly.pdbx_seq_one_letter_code
_entity_poly.pdbx_strand_id
1 'polypeptide(L)'
;EWAVLTGGNQHGDFKTKTDSVAWYLKSQGYTANGSHPCRDWFYDRKHVNPNLGLDDYLFTDNYYYQFIEEGEDVAYDEVFFPDLQQRLTEYFNTNDAPLFSFNVTYQGHGPYNMERTYWGDSYCTGDYSQSTLNALNNYFYLVQDSSAYMKSFTQYLDSLDEPVVLLLYGDHKPWMGNHGVIYEGMGISLDTTTEEGFRNYYSTWYMIWGNQAAKDLLGQDFQGQGPDLSPCFLMNEVFELIGWEGSAYMQAQRETA
;
A
#
# COMPACT_ATOMS: atom_id res chain seq x y z
N GLU A 1 -3.67 -3.46 -5.76
CA GLU A 1 -4.00 -2.03 -5.77
C GLU A 1 -5.40 -1.78 -6.33
N TRP A 2 -5.65 -2.13 -7.59
CA TRP A 2 -6.89 -1.77 -8.28
C TRP A 2 -8.14 -2.47 -7.73
N ALA A 3 -8.00 -3.68 -7.19
CA ALA A 3 -9.11 -4.33 -6.50
C ALA A 3 -9.62 -3.49 -5.32
N VAL A 4 -8.73 -2.87 -4.55
CA VAL A 4 -9.08 -1.97 -3.45
C VAL A 4 -9.78 -0.71 -3.96
N LEU A 5 -9.28 -0.12 -5.05
CA LEU A 5 -9.85 1.10 -5.60
C LEU A 5 -11.20 0.91 -6.30
N THR A 6 -11.39 -0.24 -7.00
CA THR A 6 -12.58 -0.48 -7.82
C THR A 6 -13.62 -1.38 -7.15
N GLY A 7 -13.23 -2.10 -6.11
CA GLY A 7 -14.07 -3.17 -5.53
C GLY A 7 -14.22 -4.38 -6.46
N GLY A 8 -13.51 -4.41 -7.58
CA GLY A 8 -13.58 -5.49 -8.57
C GLY A 8 -12.47 -6.51 -8.40
N ASN A 9 -12.78 -7.77 -8.68
CA ASN A 9 -11.82 -8.89 -8.59
C ASN A 9 -11.16 -9.25 -9.93
N GLN A 10 -11.29 -8.41 -10.95
CA GLN A 10 -10.73 -8.67 -12.28
C GLN A 10 -9.63 -7.66 -12.62
N HIS A 11 -8.60 -8.14 -13.30
CA HIS A 11 -7.64 -7.27 -13.97
C HIS A 11 -8.33 -6.60 -15.17
N GLY A 12 -8.65 -5.31 -15.01
CA GLY A 12 -9.07 -4.45 -16.09
C GLY A 12 -7.88 -3.73 -16.70
N ASP A 13 -7.98 -3.36 -17.96
CA ASP A 13 -7.00 -2.46 -18.60
C ASP A 13 -7.33 -0.97 -18.37
N PHE A 14 -8.46 -0.69 -17.73
CA PHE A 14 -8.93 0.65 -17.27
C PHE A 14 -8.65 1.78 -18.29
N LYS A 15 -8.88 1.52 -19.59
CA LYS A 15 -8.63 2.48 -20.68
C LYS A 15 -9.58 3.65 -20.73
N THR A 16 -10.64 3.60 -19.96
CA THR A 16 -11.68 4.64 -19.88
C THR A 16 -12.04 4.89 -18.41
N LYS A 17 -12.76 5.97 -18.16
CA LYS A 17 -13.30 6.25 -16.84
C LYS A 17 -14.01 5.02 -16.28
N THR A 18 -13.54 4.55 -15.14
CA THR A 18 -14.05 3.36 -14.45
C THR A 18 -14.43 3.74 -13.03
N ASP A 19 -15.59 3.28 -12.58
CA ASP A 19 -16.06 3.55 -11.22
C ASP A 19 -15.06 3.03 -10.18
N SER A 20 -14.81 3.88 -9.18
CA SER A 20 -13.84 3.63 -8.12
C SER A 20 -14.21 4.35 -6.84
N VAL A 21 -13.56 3.99 -5.75
CA VAL A 21 -13.69 4.73 -4.49
C VAL A 21 -13.23 6.19 -4.63
N ALA A 22 -12.23 6.48 -5.45
CA ALA A 22 -11.77 7.85 -5.68
C ALA A 22 -12.86 8.69 -6.39
N TRP A 23 -13.52 8.16 -7.43
CA TRP A 23 -14.66 8.85 -8.05
C TRP A 23 -15.84 9.04 -7.10
N TYR A 24 -16.13 8.02 -6.25
CA TYR A 24 -17.16 8.15 -5.24
C TYR A 24 -16.84 9.28 -4.26
N LEU A 25 -15.64 9.29 -3.68
CA LEU A 25 -15.22 10.31 -2.72
C LEU A 25 -15.18 11.72 -3.36
N LYS A 26 -14.74 11.85 -4.61
CA LYS A 26 -14.82 13.11 -5.36
C LYS A 26 -16.28 13.60 -5.49
N SER A 27 -17.23 12.70 -5.68
CA SER A 27 -18.66 13.07 -5.68
C SER A 27 -19.16 13.56 -4.32
N GLN A 28 -18.44 13.25 -3.24
CA GLN A 28 -18.70 13.73 -1.88
C GLN A 28 -17.88 14.99 -1.51
N GLY A 29 -17.17 15.59 -2.48
CA GLY A 29 -16.40 16.82 -2.28
C GLY A 29 -14.92 16.61 -1.91
N TYR A 30 -14.41 15.39 -1.95
CA TYR A 30 -13.00 15.12 -1.71
C TYR A 30 -12.12 15.49 -2.91
N THR A 31 -10.90 15.94 -2.64
CA THR A 31 -9.80 15.85 -3.59
C THR A 31 -9.25 14.43 -3.58
N ALA A 32 -8.85 13.90 -4.74
CA ALA A 32 -8.26 12.57 -4.85
C ALA A 32 -6.91 12.64 -5.56
N ASN A 33 -5.84 12.30 -4.85
CA ASN A 33 -4.48 12.28 -5.38
C ASN A 33 -3.71 11.04 -4.90
N GLY A 34 -2.42 10.99 -5.21
CA GLY A 34 -1.54 9.95 -4.69
C GLY A 34 -0.14 10.02 -5.28
N SER A 35 0.66 9.04 -4.92
CA SER A 35 2.03 8.94 -5.41
C SER A 35 2.56 7.52 -5.40
N HIS A 36 3.49 7.26 -6.32
CA HIS A 36 4.30 6.05 -6.35
C HIS A 36 5.71 6.42 -6.79
N PRO A 37 6.73 6.30 -5.92
CA PRO A 37 8.09 6.72 -6.22
C PRO A 37 8.81 5.73 -7.16
N CYS A 38 8.17 5.41 -8.29
CA CYS A 38 8.65 4.57 -9.36
C CYS A 38 8.21 5.14 -10.70
N ARG A 39 8.66 4.56 -11.81
CA ARG A 39 8.33 4.99 -13.18
C ARG A 39 6.83 4.89 -13.48
N ASP A 40 6.32 5.87 -14.20
CA ASP A 40 4.90 6.05 -14.53
C ASP A 40 4.32 4.98 -15.45
N TRP A 41 5.18 4.37 -16.28
CA TRP A 41 4.80 3.31 -17.21
C TRP A 41 4.56 1.95 -16.50
N PHE A 42 5.04 1.78 -15.28
CA PHE A 42 4.87 0.53 -14.56
C PHE A 42 3.39 0.30 -14.26
N TYR A 43 2.85 -0.81 -14.78
CA TYR A 43 1.40 -1.10 -14.82
C TYR A 43 0.55 -0.03 -15.52
N ASP A 44 1.15 0.77 -16.41
CA ASP A 44 0.48 1.85 -17.13
C ASP A 44 -0.25 2.87 -16.22
N ARG A 45 0.26 3.06 -15.00
CA ARG A 45 -0.41 3.87 -13.96
C ARG A 45 -0.68 5.30 -14.40
N LYS A 46 0.15 5.90 -15.24
CA LYS A 46 -0.08 7.26 -15.77
C LYS A 46 -1.38 7.41 -16.55
N HIS A 47 -1.85 6.34 -17.18
CA HIS A 47 -3.12 6.33 -17.93
C HIS A 47 -4.26 5.74 -17.10
N VAL A 48 -3.96 4.75 -16.25
CA VAL A 48 -4.95 4.08 -15.41
C VAL A 48 -5.44 4.97 -14.26
N ASN A 49 -4.54 5.61 -13.53
CA ASN A 49 -4.89 6.36 -12.34
C ASN A 49 -5.88 7.51 -12.59
N PRO A 50 -5.73 8.34 -13.65
CA PRO A 50 -6.75 9.34 -13.99
C PRO A 50 -8.11 8.75 -14.33
N ASN A 51 -8.14 7.58 -15.00
CA ASN A 51 -9.39 6.87 -15.30
C ASN A 51 -10.08 6.33 -14.04
N LEU A 52 -9.32 6.07 -12.99
CA LEU A 52 -9.82 5.70 -11.66
C LEU A 52 -10.10 6.91 -10.75
N GLY A 53 -9.90 8.14 -11.23
CA GLY A 53 -10.24 9.36 -10.50
C GLY A 53 -9.12 9.93 -9.64
N LEU A 54 -7.90 9.42 -9.75
CA LEU A 54 -6.72 9.95 -9.09
C LEU A 54 -6.07 10.99 -9.99
N ASP A 55 -6.28 12.25 -9.70
CA ASP A 55 -5.67 13.36 -10.42
C ASP A 55 -4.26 13.64 -9.84
N ASP A 56 -3.42 14.29 -10.63
CA ASP A 56 -2.09 14.77 -10.18
C ASP A 56 -1.24 13.72 -9.47
N TYR A 57 -1.27 12.49 -9.98
CA TYR A 57 -0.51 11.39 -9.40
C TYR A 57 1.00 11.55 -9.66
N LEU A 58 1.79 11.43 -8.59
CA LEU A 58 3.22 11.69 -8.63
C LEU A 58 4.02 10.40 -8.81
N PHE A 59 4.98 10.47 -9.75
CA PHE A 59 5.87 9.37 -10.12
C PHE A 59 7.32 9.84 -10.15
N THR A 60 8.27 8.94 -10.36
CA THR A 60 9.65 9.33 -10.61
C THR A 60 9.75 10.23 -11.85
N ASP A 61 9.03 9.95 -12.92
CA ASP A 61 9.13 10.69 -14.18
C ASP A 61 8.68 12.14 -14.10
N ASN A 62 7.75 12.48 -13.24
CA ASN A 62 7.19 13.83 -13.13
C ASN A 62 7.53 14.54 -11.80
N TYR A 63 8.02 13.81 -10.79
CA TYR A 63 8.23 14.40 -9.47
C TYR A 63 9.46 13.87 -8.73
N TYR A 64 9.59 12.56 -8.47
CA TYR A 64 10.65 12.04 -7.59
C TYR A 64 12.04 12.05 -8.20
N TYR A 65 12.18 12.28 -9.54
CA TYR A 65 13.48 12.42 -10.20
C TYR A 65 14.38 13.49 -9.57
N GLN A 66 13.80 14.48 -8.93
CA GLN A 66 14.55 15.58 -8.29
C GLN A 66 15.23 15.19 -6.96
N PHE A 67 14.89 14.04 -6.40
CA PHE A 67 15.37 13.56 -5.10
C PHE A 67 16.28 12.33 -5.20
N ILE A 68 16.52 11.81 -6.39
CA ILE A 68 17.31 10.61 -6.64
C ILE A 68 18.46 10.92 -7.60
N GLU A 69 19.45 10.04 -7.69
CA GLU A 69 20.58 10.22 -8.61
C GLU A 69 20.13 10.03 -10.06
N GLU A 70 20.87 10.68 -11.00
CA GLU A 70 20.58 10.56 -12.43
C GLU A 70 20.71 9.09 -12.89
N GLY A 71 19.64 8.56 -13.48
CA GLY A 71 19.56 7.19 -13.97
C GLY A 71 18.93 6.21 -13.00
N GLU A 72 18.58 6.63 -11.79
CA GLU A 72 17.76 5.84 -10.89
C GLU A 72 16.27 5.89 -11.27
N ASP A 73 15.56 4.82 -10.99
CA ASP A 73 14.16 4.65 -11.37
C ASP A 73 13.19 4.79 -10.19
N VAL A 74 13.71 4.75 -8.97
CA VAL A 74 12.88 4.67 -7.76
C VAL A 74 13.44 5.55 -6.64
N ALA A 75 12.55 6.12 -5.83
CA ALA A 75 12.91 6.71 -4.55
C ALA A 75 12.45 5.77 -3.41
N TYR A 76 13.30 5.62 -2.41
CA TYR A 76 13.03 4.78 -1.24
C TYR A 76 12.29 5.54 -0.14
N ASP A 77 11.93 4.84 0.91
CA ASP A 77 11.10 5.35 2.00
C ASP A 77 11.72 6.55 2.74
N GLU A 78 13.05 6.67 2.72
CA GLU A 78 13.78 7.84 3.25
C GLU A 78 13.45 9.16 2.53
N VAL A 79 13.05 9.08 1.27
CA VAL A 79 12.58 10.22 0.46
C VAL A 79 11.05 10.27 0.53
N PHE A 80 10.39 9.13 0.33
CA PHE A 80 8.95 9.06 0.14
C PHE A 80 8.14 9.56 1.35
N PHE A 81 8.44 9.08 2.56
CA PHE A 81 7.63 9.44 3.73
C PHE A 81 7.82 10.89 4.19
N PRO A 82 9.04 11.45 4.25
CA PRO A 82 9.20 12.88 4.55
C PRO A 82 8.53 13.79 3.52
N ASP A 83 8.62 13.46 2.24
CA ASP A 83 7.94 14.18 1.18
C ASP A 83 6.40 14.11 1.32
N LEU A 84 5.86 12.91 1.56
CA LEU A 84 4.43 12.74 1.78
C LEU A 84 3.93 13.56 2.98
N GLN A 85 4.68 13.60 4.09
CA GLN A 85 4.37 14.43 5.26
C GLN A 85 4.33 15.92 4.88
N GLN A 86 5.32 16.40 4.13
CA GLN A 86 5.35 17.78 3.69
C GLN A 86 4.15 18.13 2.81
N ARG A 87 3.83 17.29 1.82
CA ARG A 87 2.70 17.51 0.91
C ARG A 87 1.35 17.48 1.64
N LEU A 88 1.17 16.60 2.60
CA LEU A 88 -0.04 16.58 3.44
C LEU A 88 -0.13 17.84 4.30
N THR A 89 0.96 18.29 4.90
CA THR A 89 1.01 19.54 5.67
C THR A 89 0.64 20.75 4.80
N GLU A 90 1.22 20.84 3.60
CA GLU A 90 0.89 21.91 2.65
C GLU A 90 -0.58 21.86 2.21
N TYR A 91 -1.10 20.65 1.95
CA TYR A 91 -2.49 20.48 1.56
C TYR A 91 -3.46 20.98 2.65
N PHE A 92 -3.31 20.51 3.88
CA PHE A 92 -4.19 20.90 4.98
C PHE A 92 -4.08 22.38 5.37
N ASN A 93 -2.92 23.01 5.13
CA ASN A 93 -2.75 24.45 5.36
C ASN A 93 -3.39 25.34 4.27
N THR A 94 -3.67 24.80 3.10
CA THR A 94 -4.07 25.59 1.91
C THR A 94 -5.42 25.19 1.33
N ASN A 95 -6.02 24.10 1.78
CA ASN A 95 -7.28 23.58 1.25
C ASN A 95 -8.25 23.22 2.37
N ASP A 96 -9.52 23.57 2.16
CA ASP A 96 -10.62 23.20 3.06
C ASP A 96 -11.30 21.87 2.66
N ALA A 97 -11.04 21.37 1.45
CA ALA A 97 -11.64 20.14 0.97
C ALA A 97 -10.98 18.90 1.61
N PRO A 98 -11.75 17.88 2.00
CA PRO A 98 -11.17 16.65 2.50
C PRO A 98 -10.37 15.93 1.40
N LEU A 99 -9.37 15.14 1.81
CA LEU A 99 -8.42 14.49 0.91
C LEU A 99 -8.57 12.96 0.94
N PHE A 100 -8.62 12.35 -0.23
CA PHE A 100 -8.31 10.94 -0.43
C PHE A 100 -6.94 10.80 -1.10
N SER A 101 -5.97 10.24 -0.40
CA SER A 101 -4.60 10.09 -0.92
C SER A 101 -4.25 8.60 -1.04
N PHE A 102 -4.03 8.13 -2.27
CA PHE A 102 -3.68 6.75 -2.55
C PHE A 102 -2.20 6.65 -2.91
N ASN A 103 -1.41 6.08 -2.02
CA ASN A 103 0.03 6.05 -2.12
C ASN A 103 0.56 4.62 -2.15
N VAL A 104 1.53 4.35 -3.00
CA VAL A 104 2.19 3.06 -3.14
C VAL A 104 3.67 3.25 -2.87
N THR A 105 4.22 2.55 -1.87
CA THR A 105 5.67 2.55 -1.59
C THR A 105 6.41 1.64 -2.58
N TYR A 106 7.73 1.73 -2.62
CA TYR A 106 8.56 0.84 -3.45
C TYR A 106 9.53 0.00 -2.61
N GLN A 107 9.99 0.53 -1.50
CA GLN A 107 10.95 -0.15 -0.63
C GLN A 107 10.44 -1.54 -0.21
N GLY A 108 11.31 -2.51 -0.19
CA GLY A 108 10.90 -3.89 0.06
C GLY A 108 10.49 -4.68 -1.18
N HIS A 109 10.33 -4.05 -2.36
CA HIS A 109 10.09 -4.76 -3.61
C HIS A 109 11.33 -5.51 -4.10
N GLY A 110 11.15 -6.78 -4.49
CA GLY A 110 12.25 -7.58 -5.09
C GLY A 110 12.64 -7.14 -6.52
N PRO A 111 13.64 -7.77 -7.11
CA PRO A 111 14.36 -8.96 -6.63
C PRO A 111 15.41 -8.66 -5.55
N TYR A 112 15.59 -9.58 -4.60
CA TYR A 112 16.61 -9.45 -3.57
C TYR A 112 17.90 -10.14 -4.02
N ASN A 113 19.06 -9.52 -3.76
CA ASN A 113 20.33 -10.06 -4.14
C ASN A 113 20.62 -11.36 -3.38
N MET A 114 20.88 -12.44 -4.12
CA MET A 114 21.17 -13.76 -3.58
C MET A 114 22.68 -14.05 -3.43
N GLU A 115 23.55 -13.20 -4.00
CA GLU A 115 25.00 -13.40 -3.97
C GLU A 115 25.65 -12.72 -2.77
N ARG A 116 25.04 -11.61 -2.29
CA ARG A 116 25.56 -10.84 -1.15
C ARG A 116 24.45 -10.10 -0.40
N THR A 117 24.75 -9.76 0.84
CA THR A 117 23.97 -8.77 1.63
C THR A 117 24.50 -7.37 1.40
N TYR A 118 23.64 -6.37 1.45
CA TYR A 118 24.01 -4.94 1.34
C TYR A 118 24.08 -4.25 2.71
N TRP A 119 23.27 -4.72 3.67
CA TRP A 119 23.08 -4.05 4.97
C TRP A 119 23.41 -4.94 6.17
N GLY A 120 24.16 -6.03 5.95
CA GLY A 120 24.54 -6.99 6.96
C GLY A 120 23.76 -8.31 6.88
N ASP A 121 24.15 -9.27 7.72
CA ASP A 121 23.72 -10.67 7.66
C ASP A 121 23.11 -11.18 8.97
N SER A 122 22.69 -10.26 9.84
CA SER A 122 22.19 -10.59 11.19
C SER A 122 20.67 -10.59 11.34
N TYR A 123 19.92 -10.23 10.29
CA TYR A 123 18.45 -10.17 10.33
C TYR A 123 17.81 -11.57 10.28
N CYS A 124 18.41 -12.47 9.53
CA CYS A 124 17.98 -13.86 9.41
C CYS A 124 19.18 -14.80 9.56
N THR A 125 19.05 -15.78 10.44
CA THR A 125 20.05 -16.83 10.65
C THR A 125 19.33 -18.19 10.67
N GLY A 126 20.05 -19.26 10.38
CA GLY A 126 19.48 -20.61 10.38
C GLY A 126 20.23 -21.55 9.45
N ASP A 127 19.74 -22.79 9.37
CA ASP A 127 20.29 -23.82 8.47
C ASP A 127 19.67 -23.69 7.07
N TYR A 128 20.04 -22.59 6.40
CA TYR A 128 19.61 -22.28 5.04
C TYR A 128 20.83 -22.14 4.12
N SER A 129 20.63 -22.24 2.81
CA SER A 129 21.69 -21.94 1.86
C SER A 129 22.15 -20.47 2.00
N GLN A 130 23.42 -20.19 1.67
CA GLN A 130 23.94 -18.82 1.74
C GLN A 130 23.15 -17.87 0.84
N SER A 131 22.70 -18.30 -0.34
CA SER A 131 21.88 -17.51 -1.24
C SER A 131 20.50 -17.17 -0.63
N THR A 132 19.88 -18.12 0.05
CA THR A 132 18.65 -17.89 0.81
C THR A 132 18.87 -16.89 1.93
N LEU A 133 19.92 -17.06 2.74
CA LEU A 133 20.24 -16.12 3.81
C LEU A 133 20.52 -14.70 3.29
N ASN A 134 21.24 -14.57 2.18
CA ASN A 134 21.51 -13.25 1.59
C ASN A 134 20.21 -12.55 1.19
N ALA A 135 19.34 -13.23 0.46
CA ALA A 135 18.05 -12.65 0.04
C ALA A 135 17.18 -12.28 1.24
N LEU A 136 17.08 -13.17 2.24
CA LEU A 136 16.27 -12.90 3.45
C LEU A 136 16.83 -11.73 4.27
N ASN A 137 18.14 -11.65 4.45
CA ASN A 137 18.75 -10.54 5.16
C ASN A 137 18.51 -9.20 4.44
N ASN A 138 18.63 -9.15 3.12
CA ASN A 138 18.30 -7.97 2.33
C ASN A 138 16.83 -7.59 2.48
N TYR A 139 15.92 -8.55 2.39
CA TYR A 139 14.48 -8.32 2.57
C TYR A 139 14.14 -7.81 3.97
N PHE A 140 14.59 -8.48 5.02
CA PHE A 140 14.27 -8.11 6.39
C PHE A 140 14.85 -6.75 6.80
N TYR A 141 16.02 -6.39 6.27
CA TYR A 141 16.51 -5.02 6.44
C TYR A 141 15.52 -4.00 5.88
N LEU A 142 15.11 -4.17 4.61
CA LEU A 142 14.18 -3.24 3.96
C LEU A 142 12.83 -3.15 4.69
N VAL A 143 12.31 -4.27 5.18
CA VAL A 143 11.06 -4.29 5.98
C VAL A 143 11.24 -3.57 7.31
N GLN A 144 12.37 -3.77 7.99
CA GLN A 144 12.66 -3.07 9.26
C GLN A 144 12.76 -1.56 9.03
N ASP A 145 13.44 -1.15 7.98
CA ASP A 145 13.60 0.26 7.62
C ASP A 145 12.26 0.90 7.26
N SER A 146 11.47 0.28 6.37
CA SER A 146 10.10 0.70 6.06
C SER A 146 9.22 0.82 7.30
N SER A 147 9.36 -0.11 8.26
CA SER A 147 8.60 -0.08 9.51
C SER A 147 8.97 1.13 10.37
N ALA A 148 10.23 1.57 10.36
CA ALA A 148 10.68 2.75 11.06
C ALA A 148 10.09 4.04 10.45
N TYR A 149 10.09 4.15 9.12
CA TYR A 149 9.46 5.27 8.41
C TYR A 149 7.95 5.28 8.61
N MET A 150 7.29 4.12 8.52
CA MET A 150 5.85 4.01 8.78
C MET A 150 5.48 4.43 10.20
N LYS A 151 6.28 4.03 11.19
CA LYS A 151 6.10 4.48 12.58
C LYS A 151 6.23 6.00 12.72
N SER A 152 7.23 6.60 12.07
CA SER A 152 7.41 8.06 12.07
C SER A 152 6.23 8.75 11.37
N PHE A 153 5.74 8.17 10.27
CA PHE A 153 4.60 8.69 9.53
C PHE A 153 3.30 8.64 10.36
N THR A 154 3.03 7.54 11.05
CA THR A 154 1.85 7.47 11.94
C THR A 154 1.95 8.45 13.11
N GLN A 155 3.14 8.69 13.67
CA GLN A 155 3.35 9.73 14.69
C GLN A 155 3.08 11.14 14.14
N TYR A 156 3.48 11.42 12.90
CA TYR A 156 3.15 12.66 12.22
C TYR A 156 1.62 12.79 12.03
N LEU A 157 0.94 11.76 11.51
CA LEU A 157 -0.50 11.78 11.34
C LEU A 157 -1.25 11.98 12.67
N ASP A 158 -0.72 11.42 13.76
CA ASP A 158 -1.30 11.58 15.11
C ASP A 158 -1.10 12.99 15.68
N SER A 159 -0.17 13.76 15.15
CA SER A 159 0.05 15.16 15.52
C SER A 159 -0.84 16.16 14.79
N LEU A 160 -1.62 15.71 13.79
CA LEU A 160 -2.54 16.56 13.03
C LEU A 160 -3.84 16.77 13.79
N ASP A 161 -4.38 17.98 13.73
CA ASP A 161 -5.74 18.30 14.20
C ASP A 161 -6.83 17.77 13.26
N GLU A 162 -6.47 17.47 12.01
CA GLU A 162 -7.35 16.90 10.99
C GLU A 162 -7.66 15.43 11.28
N PRO A 163 -8.93 14.97 11.21
CA PRO A 163 -9.26 13.56 11.33
C PRO A 163 -8.70 12.74 10.19
N VAL A 164 -7.81 11.80 10.50
CA VAL A 164 -7.16 10.94 9.49
C VAL A 164 -7.45 9.48 9.77
N VAL A 165 -7.94 8.76 8.76
CA VAL A 165 -8.04 7.30 8.73
C VAL A 165 -7.04 6.77 7.72
N LEU A 166 -6.15 5.90 8.16
CA LEU A 166 -5.12 5.24 7.33
C LEU A 166 -5.50 3.78 7.11
N LEU A 167 -5.65 3.38 5.85
CA LEU A 167 -5.65 1.98 5.44
C LEU A 167 -4.25 1.64 4.92
N LEU A 168 -3.56 0.73 5.60
CA LEU A 168 -2.30 0.15 5.17
C LEU A 168 -2.50 -1.32 4.84
N TYR A 169 -2.01 -1.77 3.70
CA TYR A 169 -2.11 -3.18 3.29
C TYR A 169 -0.94 -3.60 2.39
N GLY A 170 -0.60 -4.89 2.44
CA GLY A 170 0.30 -5.48 1.47
C GLY A 170 -0.47 -5.87 0.21
N ASP A 171 0.01 -5.46 -0.94
CA ASP A 171 -0.63 -5.74 -2.23
C ASP A 171 -0.36 -7.18 -2.73
N HIS A 172 0.80 -7.74 -2.41
CA HIS A 172 1.18 -9.12 -2.70
C HIS A 172 2.33 -9.60 -1.81
N LYS A 173 2.62 -10.90 -1.84
CA LYS A 173 3.82 -11.47 -1.21
C LYS A 173 5.09 -10.99 -1.92
N PRO A 174 6.21 -10.85 -1.19
CA PRO A 174 7.49 -10.49 -1.79
C PRO A 174 7.95 -11.56 -2.79
N TRP A 175 8.55 -11.13 -3.90
CA TRP A 175 9.16 -12.06 -4.85
C TRP A 175 10.44 -12.66 -4.26
N MET A 176 10.42 -13.95 -3.96
CA MET A 176 11.49 -14.69 -3.30
C MET A 176 12.18 -15.69 -4.26
N GLY A 177 12.69 -15.14 -5.37
CA GLY A 177 13.38 -15.92 -6.40
C GLY A 177 12.45 -16.61 -7.39
N ASN A 178 13.02 -17.06 -8.52
CA ASN A 178 12.26 -17.74 -9.56
C ASN A 178 11.55 -18.97 -8.99
N HIS A 179 10.27 -19.09 -9.30
CA HIS A 179 9.39 -20.17 -8.81
C HIS A 179 9.30 -20.27 -7.28
N GLY A 180 9.64 -19.20 -6.54
CA GLY A 180 9.56 -19.21 -5.08
C GLY A 180 10.64 -20.05 -4.39
N VAL A 181 11.80 -20.22 -5.02
CA VAL A 181 12.89 -21.08 -4.54
C VAL A 181 13.33 -20.78 -3.09
N ILE A 182 13.21 -19.52 -2.65
CA ILE A 182 13.56 -19.13 -1.29
C ILE A 182 12.46 -19.59 -0.32
N TYR A 183 11.16 -19.48 -0.69
CA TYR A 183 10.06 -20.04 0.11
C TYR A 183 10.22 -21.56 0.26
N GLU A 184 10.52 -22.27 -0.81
CA GLU A 184 10.76 -23.71 -0.78
C GLU A 184 11.95 -24.03 0.15
N GLY A 185 13.05 -23.27 0.05
CA GLY A 185 14.22 -23.41 0.93
C GLY A 185 13.90 -23.16 2.41
N MET A 186 12.87 -22.41 2.71
CA MET A 186 12.34 -22.19 4.07
C MET A 186 11.30 -23.24 4.50
N GLY A 187 10.95 -24.17 3.63
CA GLY A 187 9.90 -25.17 3.88
C GLY A 187 8.48 -24.59 3.78
N ILE A 188 8.31 -23.44 3.12
CA ILE A 188 6.99 -22.80 2.93
C ILE A 188 6.44 -23.24 1.57
N SER A 189 5.34 -23.99 1.60
CA SER A 189 4.64 -24.42 0.38
C SER A 189 3.90 -23.25 -0.25
N LEU A 190 4.02 -23.10 -1.58
CA LEU A 190 3.22 -22.18 -2.40
C LEU A 190 2.28 -22.94 -3.34
N ASP A 191 1.99 -24.22 -3.06
CA ASP A 191 1.07 -25.03 -3.85
C ASP A 191 -0.37 -24.58 -3.65
N THR A 192 -0.87 -23.78 -4.57
CA THR A 192 -2.21 -23.18 -4.53
C THR A 192 -3.35 -24.20 -4.65
N THR A 193 -3.05 -25.48 -4.88
CA THR A 193 -4.04 -26.57 -4.83
C THR A 193 -4.37 -27.00 -3.42
N THR A 194 -3.57 -26.61 -2.44
CA THR A 194 -3.79 -26.82 -1.02
C THR A 194 -4.22 -25.53 -0.34
N GLU A 195 -5.01 -25.63 0.74
CA GLU A 195 -5.41 -24.44 1.52
C GLU A 195 -4.20 -23.70 2.11
N GLU A 196 -3.23 -24.42 2.65
CA GLU A 196 -2.01 -23.85 3.20
C GLU A 196 -1.22 -23.10 2.13
N GLY A 197 -0.94 -23.74 1.00
CA GLY A 197 -0.17 -23.11 -0.07
C GLY A 197 -0.93 -21.95 -0.72
N PHE A 198 -2.26 -22.04 -0.84
CA PHE A 198 -3.08 -20.92 -1.30
C PHE A 198 -2.96 -19.71 -0.35
N ARG A 199 -3.10 -19.92 0.97
CA ARG A 199 -2.90 -18.86 1.97
C ARG A 199 -1.48 -18.31 1.92
N ASN A 200 -0.47 -19.17 1.87
CA ASN A 200 0.91 -18.75 1.77
C ASN A 200 1.20 -17.91 0.53
N TYR A 201 0.53 -18.17 -0.58
CA TYR A 201 0.74 -17.46 -1.83
C TYR A 201 0.00 -16.11 -1.88
N TYR A 202 -1.28 -16.07 -1.48
CA TYR A 202 -2.15 -14.92 -1.69
C TYR A 202 -2.38 -14.04 -0.46
N SER A 203 -2.21 -14.55 0.77
CA SER A 203 -2.54 -13.75 1.95
C SER A 203 -1.47 -12.72 2.26
N THR A 204 -1.90 -11.50 2.46
CA THR A 204 -1.16 -10.40 3.06
C THR A 204 -1.94 -9.91 4.28
N TRP A 205 -1.43 -8.94 4.98
CA TRP A 205 -2.14 -8.33 6.10
C TRP A 205 -2.57 -6.91 5.76
N TYR A 206 -3.54 -6.40 6.49
CA TYR A 206 -3.95 -5.01 6.44
C TYR A 206 -4.10 -4.43 7.84
N MET A 207 -4.10 -3.11 7.93
CA MET A 207 -4.37 -2.35 9.14
C MET A 207 -5.23 -1.13 8.79
N ILE A 208 -6.28 -0.92 9.57
CA ILE A 208 -7.05 0.32 9.56
C ILE A 208 -6.72 1.04 10.87
N TRP A 209 -6.21 2.26 10.75
CA TRP A 209 -5.76 3.06 11.87
C TRP A 209 -6.37 4.47 11.78
N GLY A 210 -6.71 5.05 12.92
CA GLY A 210 -7.16 6.44 13.02
C GLY A 210 -6.29 7.23 13.99
N ASN A 211 -5.99 8.50 13.64
CA ASN A 211 -5.37 9.41 14.60
C ASN A 211 -6.36 9.81 15.70
N GLN A 212 -5.88 10.53 16.73
CA GLN A 212 -6.74 10.91 17.86
C GLN A 212 -7.96 11.74 17.42
N ALA A 213 -7.79 12.67 16.47
CA ALA A 213 -8.89 13.47 15.94
C ALA A 213 -9.97 12.60 15.25
N ALA A 214 -9.57 11.58 14.49
CA ALA A 214 -10.52 10.64 13.88
C ALA A 214 -11.23 9.78 14.94
N LYS A 215 -10.53 9.31 15.98
CA LYS A 215 -11.13 8.56 17.08
C LYS A 215 -12.19 9.36 17.80
N ASP A 216 -11.89 10.62 18.10
CA ASP A 216 -12.80 11.53 18.80
C ASP A 216 -14.03 11.86 17.94
N LEU A 217 -13.83 12.11 16.64
CA LEU A 217 -14.91 12.42 15.70
C LEU A 217 -15.85 11.22 15.47
N LEU A 218 -15.29 10.02 15.31
CA LEU A 218 -16.03 8.82 14.92
C LEU A 218 -16.53 8.01 16.12
N GLY A 219 -16.03 8.29 17.32
CA GLY A 219 -16.32 7.49 18.52
C GLY A 219 -15.76 6.06 18.43
N GLN A 220 -14.67 5.87 17.67
CA GLN A 220 -14.02 4.59 17.42
C GLN A 220 -12.59 4.62 17.96
N ASP A 221 -12.15 3.52 18.58
CA ASP A 221 -10.77 3.39 19.08
C ASP A 221 -9.81 2.74 18.05
N PHE A 222 -10.34 2.19 16.95
CA PHE A 222 -9.61 1.45 15.93
C PHE A 222 -8.79 0.27 16.49
N GLN A 223 -9.32 -0.37 17.55
CA GLN A 223 -8.72 -1.54 18.15
C GLN A 223 -9.58 -2.78 17.88
N GLY A 224 -8.94 -3.86 17.47
CA GLY A 224 -9.61 -5.11 17.20
C GLY A 224 -8.89 -5.93 16.14
N GLN A 225 -9.54 -7.01 15.73
CA GLN A 225 -9.10 -7.86 14.63
C GLN A 225 -10.15 -7.82 13.54
N GLY A 226 -9.74 -7.35 12.36
CA GLY A 226 -10.59 -7.38 11.17
C GLY A 226 -10.73 -8.78 10.59
N PRO A 227 -11.73 -9.01 9.75
CA PRO A 227 -11.96 -10.30 9.10
C PRO A 227 -10.91 -10.63 8.04
N ASP A 228 -10.76 -11.92 7.72
CA ASP A 228 -10.12 -12.37 6.49
C ASP A 228 -11.04 -12.00 5.31
N LEU A 229 -10.53 -11.23 4.35
CA LEU A 229 -11.33 -10.77 3.21
C LEU A 229 -10.50 -10.61 1.93
N SER A 230 -11.15 -10.60 0.79
CA SER A 230 -10.50 -10.26 -0.47
C SER A 230 -10.22 -8.76 -0.58
N PRO A 231 -9.13 -8.34 -1.25
CA PRO A 231 -8.77 -6.92 -1.36
C PRO A 231 -9.88 -6.02 -1.92
N CYS A 232 -10.78 -6.56 -2.73
CA CYS A 232 -11.93 -5.80 -3.25
C CYS A 232 -12.95 -5.37 -2.19
N PHE A 233 -12.90 -5.93 -0.98
CA PHE A 233 -13.77 -5.56 0.14
C PHE A 233 -13.08 -4.66 1.17
N LEU A 234 -11.78 -4.36 1.02
CA LEU A 234 -11.04 -3.56 2.02
C LEU A 234 -11.66 -2.18 2.24
N MET A 235 -12.11 -1.50 1.18
CA MET A 235 -12.77 -0.20 1.35
C MET A 235 -14.17 -0.33 1.96
N ASN A 236 -14.86 -1.46 1.79
CA ASN A 236 -16.11 -1.73 2.49
C ASN A 236 -15.88 -1.85 4.00
N GLU A 237 -14.81 -2.53 4.41
CA GLU A 237 -14.41 -2.64 5.82
C GLU A 237 -14.08 -1.27 6.42
N VAL A 238 -13.32 -0.44 5.69
CA VAL A 238 -13.04 0.94 6.12
C VAL A 238 -14.34 1.73 6.32
N PHE A 239 -15.26 1.69 5.35
CA PHE A 239 -16.50 2.47 5.38
C PHE A 239 -17.43 1.99 6.48
N GLU A 240 -17.51 0.69 6.73
CA GLU A 240 -18.28 0.13 7.83
C GLU A 240 -17.73 0.61 9.17
N LEU A 241 -16.40 0.56 9.35
CA LEU A 241 -15.74 0.97 10.58
C LEU A 241 -15.96 2.48 10.87
N ILE A 242 -15.99 3.33 9.86
CA ILE A 242 -16.22 4.78 10.01
C ILE A 242 -17.71 5.17 9.94
N GLY A 243 -18.61 4.22 9.81
CA GLY A 243 -20.06 4.45 9.78
C GLY A 243 -20.57 5.05 8.46
N TRP A 244 -19.89 4.84 7.33
CA TRP A 244 -20.31 5.30 6.02
C TRP A 244 -20.98 4.20 5.20
N GLU A 245 -22.07 4.56 4.51
CA GLU A 245 -22.76 3.58 3.64
C GLU A 245 -21.96 3.23 2.38
N GLY A 246 -21.16 4.16 1.86
CA GLY A 246 -20.45 3.98 0.61
C GLY A 246 -21.33 4.13 -0.63
N SER A 247 -20.79 3.80 -1.81
CA SER A 247 -21.55 3.79 -3.06
C SER A 247 -22.59 2.66 -3.08
N ALA A 248 -23.60 2.76 -3.97
CA ALA A 248 -24.59 1.69 -4.16
C ALA A 248 -23.94 0.33 -4.51
N TYR A 249 -22.81 0.36 -5.23
CA TYR A 249 -22.05 -0.84 -5.53
C TYR A 249 -21.43 -1.48 -4.26
N MET A 250 -20.84 -0.65 -3.39
CA MET A 250 -20.28 -1.12 -2.12
C MET A 250 -21.35 -1.66 -1.17
N GLN A 251 -22.52 -1.05 -1.16
CA GLN A 251 -23.67 -1.54 -0.39
C GLN A 251 -24.11 -2.92 -0.89
N ALA A 252 -24.26 -3.09 -2.21
CA ALA A 252 -24.61 -4.39 -2.81
C ALA A 252 -23.54 -5.46 -2.55
N GLN A 253 -22.26 -5.09 -2.53
CA GLN A 253 -21.18 -6.03 -2.17
C GLN A 253 -21.33 -6.56 -0.73
N ARG A 254 -21.67 -5.69 0.23
CA ARG A 254 -21.87 -6.11 1.63
C ARG A 254 -23.05 -7.05 1.83
N GLU A 255 -24.09 -6.96 0.98
CA GLU A 255 -25.24 -7.88 1.03
C GLU A 255 -24.90 -9.27 0.48
N THR A 256 -23.81 -9.42 -0.27
CA THR A 256 -23.43 -10.66 -0.96
C THR A 256 -22.16 -11.31 -0.40
N ALA A 257 -21.44 -10.66 0.48
CA ALA A 257 -20.26 -11.16 1.16
C ALA A 257 -20.65 -11.93 2.43
#